data_388c69676361bd8108357476d213e883
#
_entry.id   388c69676361bd8108357476d213e883
#
_cell.length_a   1.000
_cell.length_b   1.000
_cell.length_c   1.000
_cell.angle_alpha   90.00
_cell.angle_beta   90.00
_cell.angle_gamma   90.00
#
_symmetry.space_group_name_H-M   'P 1'
#
loop_
_entity.id
_entity.type
_entity.pdbx_description
1 polymer ?
#
loop_
_entity_poly.entity_id
_entity_poly.type
_entity_poly.pdbx_seq_one_letter_code
_entity_poly.pdbx_strand_id
1 'polypeptide(L)'
;MVQGPPVVVHFKEIPNSERVRRSIEARCEDLASEFEEVKRFEITFTPLGAEIGANGHATGKNTNVATQASGKNLRAAADQVIERIERQLRKIHDKRIFAQRREAQRNPPKRSVSE
;
A
#
# COMPACT_ATOMS: atom_id res chain seq x y z
N MET A 1 -13.07 -15.10 -13.81
CA MET A 1 -12.30 -15.08 -12.58
C MET A 1 -11.69 -13.72 -12.34
N VAL A 2 -11.96 -13.18 -11.21
CA VAL A 2 -11.41 -11.86 -10.86
C VAL A 2 -10.02 -12.03 -10.30
N GLN A 3 -9.11 -11.26 -10.82
CA GLN A 3 -7.76 -11.26 -10.29
C GLN A 3 -7.44 -9.87 -9.80
N GLY A 4 -6.87 -9.82 -8.62
CA GLY A 4 -6.40 -8.56 -8.11
C GLY A 4 -5.22 -8.07 -8.90
N PRO A 5 -4.67 -6.92 -8.55
CA PRO A 5 -3.48 -6.42 -9.20
C PRO A 5 -2.31 -7.36 -8.96
N PRO A 6 -1.35 -7.34 -9.85
CA PRO A 6 -0.17 -8.21 -9.66
C PRO A 6 0.56 -7.83 -8.38
N VAL A 7 0.99 -8.85 -7.67
CA VAL A 7 1.78 -8.70 -6.45
C VAL A 7 3.11 -9.40 -6.71
N VAL A 8 4.18 -8.63 -6.70
CA VAL A 8 5.50 -9.15 -6.98
C VAL A 8 6.31 -9.11 -5.69
N VAL A 9 6.89 -10.25 -5.32
CA VAL A 9 7.70 -10.36 -4.11
C VAL A 9 9.09 -10.85 -4.51
N HIS A 10 10.10 -10.08 -4.17
CA HIS A 10 11.48 -10.40 -4.46
C HIS A 10 12.24 -10.70 -3.16
N PHE A 11 13.03 -11.75 -3.20
CA PHE A 11 13.93 -12.10 -2.09
C PHE A 11 15.35 -11.97 -2.60
N LYS A 12 16.04 -10.90 -2.24
CA LYS A 12 17.41 -10.64 -2.68
C LYS A 12 18.38 -11.06 -1.60
N GLU A 13 19.23 -12.04 -1.92
CA GLU A 13 20.22 -12.54 -0.97
C GLU A 13 19.59 -13.07 0.31
N ILE A 14 18.37 -13.55 0.18
CA ILE A 14 17.59 -14.14 1.26
C ILE A 14 16.87 -15.33 0.66
N PRO A 15 16.81 -16.47 1.36
CA PRO A 15 16.08 -17.62 0.83
C PRO A 15 14.60 -17.30 0.61
N ASN A 16 14.05 -17.82 -0.45
CA ASN A 16 12.64 -17.66 -0.74
C ASN A 16 11.78 -18.26 0.37
N SER A 17 10.67 -17.62 0.66
CA SER A 17 9.71 -18.13 1.62
C SER A 17 8.34 -18.09 0.98
N GLU A 18 7.84 -19.25 0.63
CA GLU A 18 6.53 -19.34 0.00
C GLU A 18 5.43 -18.91 0.99
N ARG A 19 5.63 -19.23 2.26
CA ARG A 19 4.67 -18.83 3.29
C ARG A 19 4.53 -17.31 3.37
N VAL A 20 5.66 -16.61 3.37
CA VAL A 20 5.64 -15.15 3.42
C VAL A 20 5.06 -14.58 2.14
N ARG A 21 5.44 -15.16 1.00
CA ARG A 21 4.89 -14.70 -0.28
C ARG A 21 3.38 -14.78 -0.29
N ARG A 22 2.83 -15.91 0.13
CA ARG A 22 1.37 -16.08 0.13
C ARG A 22 0.68 -15.14 1.09
N SER A 23 1.31 -14.92 2.25
CA SER A 23 0.77 -13.99 3.22
C SER A 23 0.71 -12.58 2.66
N ILE A 24 1.77 -12.16 1.97
CA ILE A 24 1.80 -10.84 1.35
C ILE A 24 0.75 -10.74 0.26
N GLU A 25 0.64 -11.76 -0.57
CA GLU A 25 -0.34 -11.75 -1.66
C GLU A 25 -1.75 -11.60 -1.12
N ALA A 26 -2.07 -12.33 -0.06
CA ALA A 26 -3.41 -12.25 0.54
C ALA A 26 -3.69 -10.86 1.10
N ARG A 27 -2.72 -10.29 1.79
CA ARG A 27 -2.91 -8.97 2.38
C ARG A 27 -2.98 -7.88 1.33
N CYS A 28 -2.22 -8.01 0.25
CA CYS A 28 -2.29 -7.05 -0.85
C CYS A 28 -3.62 -7.14 -1.58
N GLU A 29 -4.19 -8.33 -1.68
CA GLU A 29 -5.53 -8.47 -2.26
C GLU A 29 -6.56 -7.73 -1.42
N ASP A 30 -6.45 -7.83 -0.10
CA ASP A 30 -7.34 -7.09 0.77
C ASP A 30 -7.18 -5.59 0.58
N LEU A 31 -5.94 -5.12 0.47
CA LEU A 31 -5.70 -3.71 0.24
C LEU A 31 -6.22 -3.25 -1.11
N ALA A 32 -6.07 -4.08 -2.14
CA ALA A 32 -6.57 -3.74 -3.47
C ALA A 32 -8.09 -3.63 -3.46
N SER A 33 -8.73 -4.45 -2.65
CA SER A 33 -10.18 -4.41 -2.51
C SER A 33 -10.63 -3.12 -1.87
N GLU A 34 -9.86 -2.60 -0.94
CA GLU A 34 -10.19 -1.37 -0.23
C GLU A 34 -9.74 -0.13 -1.01
N PHE A 35 -8.61 -0.21 -1.69
CA PHE A 35 -8.04 0.91 -2.42
C PHE A 35 -7.96 0.54 -3.90
N GLU A 36 -9.05 0.75 -4.59
CA GLU A 36 -9.22 0.28 -5.97
C GLU A 36 -8.29 0.97 -6.96
N GLU A 37 -7.74 2.11 -6.58
CA GLU A 37 -6.83 2.84 -7.45
C GLU A 37 -5.49 2.14 -7.61
N VAL A 38 -5.15 1.22 -6.69
CA VAL A 38 -3.87 0.52 -6.75
C VAL A 38 -3.91 -0.54 -7.85
N LYS A 39 -2.89 -0.53 -8.71
CA LYS A 39 -2.82 -1.47 -9.82
C LYS A 39 -1.64 -2.43 -9.72
N ARG A 40 -0.75 -2.24 -8.78
CA ARG A 40 0.42 -3.11 -8.64
C ARG A 40 1.04 -2.96 -7.26
N PHE A 41 1.47 -4.07 -6.69
CA PHE A 41 2.26 -4.09 -5.45
C PHE A 41 3.59 -4.76 -5.73
N GLU A 42 4.65 -4.22 -5.15
CA GLU A 42 5.97 -4.81 -5.28
C GLU A 42 6.69 -4.70 -3.95
N ILE A 43 7.11 -5.82 -3.41
CA ILE A 43 7.83 -5.87 -2.14
C ILE A 43 9.17 -6.58 -2.35
N THR A 44 10.24 -5.98 -1.86
CA THR A 44 11.58 -6.55 -1.99
C THR A 44 12.20 -6.69 -0.62
N PHE A 45 12.71 -7.87 -0.31
CA PHE A 45 13.39 -8.15 0.96
C PHE A 45 14.88 -8.25 0.73
N THR A 46 15.65 -7.63 1.63
CA THR A 46 17.11 -7.68 1.58
C THR A 46 17.66 -7.80 3.00
N PRO A 47 18.86 -8.33 3.15
CA PRO A 47 19.49 -8.31 4.47
C PRO A 47 19.80 -6.89 4.89
N LEU A 48 19.63 -6.61 6.17
CA LEU A 48 19.89 -5.29 6.72
C LEU A 48 20.56 -5.48 8.07
N GLY A 49 21.89 -5.68 8.06
CA GLY A 49 22.59 -6.02 9.28
C GLY A 49 22.07 -7.33 9.84
N ALA A 50 21.70 -7.31 11.11
CA ALA A 50 21.14 -8.49 11.76
C ALA A 50 19.64 -8.64 11.49
N GLU A 51 19.04 -7.69 10.78
CA GLU A 51 17.62 -7.70 10.51
C GLU A 51 17.35 -7.92 9.03
N ILE A 52 16.07 -7.95 8.70
CA ILE A 52 15.61 -8.05 7.32
C ILE A 52 14.97 -6.72 6.95
N GLY A 53 15.42 -6.14 5.87
CA GLY A 53 14.81 -4.92 5.34
C GLY A 53 13.79 -5.25 4.29
N ALA A 54 12.79 -4.40 4.16
CA ALA A 54 11.74 -4.55 3.16
C ALA A 54 11.45 -3.21 2.52
N ASN A 55 11.40 -3.22 1.20
CA ASN A 55 10.96 -2.06 0.42
C ASN A 55 9.64 -2.40 -0.20
N GLY A 56 8.67 -1.51 -0.04
CA GLY A 56 7.33 -1.75 -0.58
C GLY A 56 6.89 -0.63 -1.50
N HIS A 57 6.28 -1.00 -2.60
CA HIS A 57 5.73 -0.06 -3.57
C HIS A 57 4.31 -0.44 -3.90
N ALA A 58 3.44 0.55 -3.94
CA ALA A 58 2.07 0.36 -4.42
C ALA A 58 1.81 1.47 -5.42
N THR A 59 1.54 1.09 -6.64
CA THR A 59 1.35 2.07 -7.71
C THR A 59 0.02 1.86 -8.39
N GLY A 60 -0.51 2.90 -8.95
CA GLY A 60 -1.79 2.85 -9.64
C GLY A 60 -2.16 4.19 -10.19
N LYS A 61 -3.45 4.37 -10.43
CA LYS A 61 -3.94 5.61 -11.00
C LYS A 61 -3.77 6.74 -9.98
N ASN A 62 -2.91 7.69 -10.31
CA ASN A 62 -2.59 8.82 -9.43
C ASN A 62 -2.17 8.36 -8.04
N THR A 63 -1.53 7.20 -7.99
CA THR A 63 -1.14 6.60 -6.71
C THR A 63 0.28 6.08 -6.83
N ASN A 64 1.12 6.50 -5.91
CA ASN A 64 2.52 6.08 -5.91
C ASN A 64 3.01 6.08 -4.47
N VAL A 65 3.04 4.89 -3.88
CA VAL A 65 3.51 4.72 -2.51
C VAL A 65 4.85 4.00 -2.55
N ALA A 66 5.83 4.55 -1.86
CA ALA A 66 7.12 3.90 -1.69
C ALA A 66 7.47 3.99 -0.22
N THR A 67 7.75 2.86 0.40
CA THR A 67 8.02 2.84 1.82
C THR A 67 9.06 1.77 2.15
N GLN A 68 9.68 1.91 3.31
CA GLN A 68 10.68 0.98 3.80
C GLN A 68 10.34 0.57 5.21
N ALA A 69 10.71 -0.66 5.56
CA ALA A 69 10.50 -1.18 6.89
C ALA A 69 11.58 -2.21 7.18
N SER A 70 11.64 -2.67 8.42
CA SER A 70 12.56 -3.73 8.78
C SER A 70 11.96 -4.53 9.92
N GLY A 71 12.50 -5.70 10.15
CA GLY A 71 12.07 -6.57 11.22
C GLY A 71 13.14 -7.57 11.58
N LYS A 72 12.95 -8.23 12.72
CA LYS A 72 13.90 -9.22 13.21
C LYS A 72 14.00 -10.41 12.27
N ASN A 73 12.93 -10.72 11.58
CA ASN A 73 12.89 -11.83 10.65
C ASN A 73 12.01 -11.44 9.48
N LEU A 74 11.92 -12.36 8.53
CA LEU A 74 11.20 -12.09 7.28
C LEU A 74 9.74 -11.76 7.52
N ARG A 75 9.09 -12.50 8.41
CA ARG A 75 7.68 -12.28 8.70
C ARG A 75 7.44 -10.91 9.32
N ALA A 76 8.29 -10.54 10.28
CA ALA A 76 8.16 -9.24 10.93
C ALA A 76 8.37 -8.11 9.92
N ALA A 77 9.35 -8.25 9.04
CA ALA A 77 9.59 -7.24 8.01
C ALA A 77 8.39 -7.13 7.07
N ALA A 78 7.81 -8.28 6.70
CA ALA A 78 6.63 -8.28 5.84
C ALA A 78 5.46 -7.58 6.50
N ASP A 79 5.20 -7.87 7.77
CA ASP A 79 4.10 -7.22 8.48
C ASP A 79 4.29 -5.73 8.53
N GLN A 80 5.51 -5.27 8.80
CA GLN A 80 5.79 -3.85 8.92
C GLN A 80 5.64 -3.13 7.59
N VAL A 81 6.14 -3.71 6.51
CA VAL A 81 6.08 -3.03 5.22
C VAL A 81 4.64 -2.95 4.72
N ILE A 82 3.84 -3.99 4.94
CA ILE A 82 2.44 -3.97 4.54
C ILE A 82 1.67 -2.93 5.35
N GLU A 83 1.92 -2.86 6.64
CA GLU A 83 1.28 -1.86 7.50
C GLU A 83 1.58 -0.44 7.02
N ARG A 84 2.83 -0.20 6.64
CA ARG A 84 3.22 1.13 6.17
C ARG A 84 2.58 1.45 4.82
N ILE A 85 2.48 0.46 3.95
CA ILE A 85 1.80 0.66 2.67
C ILE A 85 0.34 1.03 2.92
N GLU A 86 -0.32 0.29 3.79
CA GLU A 86 -1.73 0.55 4.10
C GLU A 86 -1.91 1.95 4.66
N ARG A 87 -1.04 2.34 5.57
CA ARG A 87 -1.13 3.66 6.19
C ARG A 87 -0.98 4.76 5.15
N GLN A 88 -0.06 4.61 4.22
CA GLN A 88 0.14 5.60 3.17
C GLN A 88 -1.05 5.64 2.20
N LEU A 89 -1.57 4.47 1.83
CA LEU A 89 -2.72 4.42 0.95
C LEU A 89 -3.94 5.08 1.59
N ARG A 90 -4.16 4.81 2.87
CA ARG A 90 -5.28 5.41 3.59
C ARG A 90 -5.14 6.93 3.65
N LYS A 91 -3.93 7.40 3.86
CA LYS A 91 -3.67 8.83 3.90
C LYS A 91 -3.97 9.48 2.55
N ILE A 92 -3.54 8.87 1.47
CA ILE A 92 -3.81 9.40 0.13
C ILE A 92 -5.29 9.39 -0.16
N HIS A 93 -5.96 8.30 0.17
CA HIS A 93 -7.39 8.16 -0.04
C HIS A 93 -8.18 9.22 0.73
N ASP A 94 -7.83 9.41 1.99
CA ASP A 94 -8.50 10.39 2.83
C ASP A 94 -8.29 11.80 2.29
N LYS A 95 -7.11 12.09 1.81
CA LYS A 95 -6.83 13.40 1.24
C LYS A 95 -7.70 13.69 0.03
N ARG A 96 -7.90 12.68 -0.82
CA ARG A 96 -8.74 12.85 -2.00
C ARG A 96 -10.18 13.11 -1.63
N ILE A 97 -10.69 12.36 -0.69
CA ILE A 97 -12.06 12.54 -0.24
C ILE A 97 -12.23 13.91 0.37
N PHE A 98 -11.28 14.33 1.18
CA PHE A 98 -11.33 15.63 1.81
C PHE A 98 -11.30 16.76 0.78
N ALA A 99 -10.45 16.61 -0.23
CA ALA A 99 -10.35 17.62 -1.29
C ALA A 99 -11.66 17.73 -2.06
N GLN A 100 -12.29 16.60 -2.34
CA GLN A 100 -13.56 16.61 -3.05
C GLN A 100 -14.64 17.29 -2.23
N ARG A 101 -14.68 17.04 -0.95
CA ARG A 101 -15.66 17.68 -0.08
C ARG A 101 -15.44 19.19 -0.01
N ARG A 102 -14.18 19.58 0.07
CA ARG A 102 -13.85 21.00 0.14
C ARG A 102 -14.27 21.70 -1.14
N GLU A 103 -14.06 21.07 -2.28
CA GLU A 103 -14.43 21.63 -3.55
C GLU A 103 -15.94 21.79 -3.67
N ALA A 104 -16.67 20.78 -3.21
CA ALA A 104 -18.12 20.83 -3.23
C ALA A 104 -18.63 21.97 -2.34
N GLN A 105 -17.97 22.21 -1.23
CA GLN A 105 -18.37 23.28 -0.33
C GLN A 105 -18.02 24.66 -0.89
N ARG A 106 -16.93 24.72 -1.63
CA ARG A 106 -16.50 26.00 -2.20
C ARG A 106 -17.37 26.44 -3.35
N ASN A 107 -17.92 25.50 -4.09
CA ASN A 107 -18.77 25.77 -5.23
C ASN A 107 -20.19 25.35 -4.96
N PRO A 108 -20.79 25.77 -3.85
CA PRO A 108 -22.16 25.36 -3.63
C PRO A 108 -23.02 26.03 -4.66
N PRO A 109 -23.95 25.38 -5.16
CA PRO A 109 -24.92 26.06 -5.96
C PRO A 109 -25.47 27.08 -5.07
N LYS A 110 -25.46 27.90 -5.05
CA LYS A 110 -25.64 28.73 -4.14
C LYS A 110 -26.38 28.51 -3.10
N ARG A 111 -26.42 28.29 -2.56
CA ARG A 111 -26.72 28.08 -1.55
C ARG A 111 -26.63 28.71 -0.83
N SER A 112 -26.36 28.79 -0.94
CA SER A 112 -26.07 29.06 -0.27
C SER A 112 -25.73 29.38 0.29
N VAL A 113 -25.52 29.80 0.36
CA VAL A 113 -25.07 30.01 0.99
C VAL A 113 -25.08 30.38 1.61
N SER A 114 -25.10 30.59 1.87
CA SER A 114 -25.10 30.79 2.57
C SER A 114 -25.40 30.85 3.06
N GLU A 115 -25.46 30.65 3.07
CA GLU A 115 -25.80 30.56 3.52
C GLU A 115 -26.02 30.63 3.84
#